data_5798663b227feb7f0a81884a7664cc6f
#
_entry.id   5798663b227feb7f0a81884a7664cc6f
#
_cell.length_a   1.000
_cell.length_b   1.000
_cell.length_c   1.000
_cell.angle_alpha   90.00
_cell.angle_beta   90.00
_cell.angle_gamma   90.00
#
_symmetry.space_group_name_H-M   'P 1'
#
loop_
_entity.id
_entity.type
_entity.pdbx_description
1 polymer ?
#
loop_
_entity_poly.entity_id
_entity_poly.type
_entity_poly.pdbx_seq_one_letter_code
_entity_poly.pdbx_strand_id
1 'polypeptide(L)'
;MNRRARVLPLLLTPLLLTACGTEKASEDPAAAVTAPAAASEQASPATAGAPAELNSRAEAMGTAPELVYVTTVPGFTLAEQSVGVLGDDGFSAAYTDGSGAVIRLGVERGSITEESCRSRPVGYTSGGGRTTCERDAGTWYRTGGGEHEYAVPKDGHVLWLSAGTDSVPRAVLREAAVSAHRPDAAEAAETLPSPRPDTTPVERGDLPAFGDGAPDNSVDVGG
;
A
#
# COMPACT_ATOMS: atom_id res chain seq x y z
N MET A 1 24.36 37.43 31.38
CA MET A 1 24.59 36.96 32.78
C MET A 1 23.28 36.34 33.25
N ASN A 2 23.27 35.08 33.49
CA ASN A 2 22.62 34.27 34.50
C ASN A 2 22.40 32.81 33.96
N ARG A 3 23.39 32.00 34.28
CA ARG A 3 23.33 30.54 34.21
C ARG A 3 22.45 30.04 35.36
N ARG A 4 21.50 29.20 35.11
CA ARG A 4 20.94 28.28 36.11
C ARG A 4 20.92 26.87 35.56
N ALA A 5 21.93 26.12 35.99
CA ALA A 5 21.98 24.69 35.92
C ALA A 5 20.89 24.11 36.85
N ARG A 6 20.13 23.11 36.39
CA ARG A 6 19.29 22.25 37.22
C ARG A 6 19.73 20.81 37.02
N VAL A 7 20.14 20.26 38.12
CA VAL A 7 20.63 18.90 38.35
C VAL A 7 19.47 17.90 38.31
N LEU A 8 19.68 16.80 37.63
CA LEU A 8 18.83 15.64 37.53
C LEU A 8 19.09 14.70 38.71
N PRO A 9 18.11 14.14 39.42
CA PRO A 9 18.35 12.97 40.25
C PRO A 9 18.07 11.67 39.48
N LEU A 10 19.06 10.82 39.52
CA LEU A 10 19.12 9.45 39.09
C LEU A 10 18.28 8.60 40.08
N LEU A 11 17.23 7.95 39.61
CA LEU A 11 16.49 6.94 40.36
C LEU A 11 16.83 5.54 39.81
N LEU A 12 17.64 4.85 40.64
CA LEU A 12 17.93 3.42 40.53
C LEU A 12 16.73 2.65 41.08
N THR A 13 16.17 1.71 40.32
CA THR A 13 15.25 0.69 40.84
C THR A 13 15.79 -0.71 40.60
N PRO A 14 15.69 -1.62 41.61
CA PRO A 14 16.40 -2.89 41.62
C PRO A 14 15.67 -4.01 40.88
N LEU A 15 16.49 -4.89 40.32
CA LEU A 15 16.21 -6.22 39.81
C LEU A 15 15.63 -7.13 40.90
N LEU A 16 14.53 -7.80 40.64
CA LEU A 16 14.12 -8.99 41.38
C LEU A 16 14.23 -10.23 40.50
N LEU A 17 15.26 -11.01 40.76
CA LEU A 17 15.39 -12.43 40.34
C LEU A 17 14.58 -13.30 41.28
N THR A 18 13.72 -14.14 40.79
CA THR A 18 13.19 -15.30 41.47
C THR A 18 13.47 -16.55 40.63
N ALA A 19 14.21 -17.26 41.06
CA ALA A 19 14.76 -18.50 41.52
C ALA A 19 13.98 -19.73 41.08
N CYS A 20 14.79 -20.69 40.55
CA CYS A 20 14.52 -22.09 40.29
C CYS A 20 13.88 -22.81 41.48
N GLY A 21 12.92 -23.69 41.20
CA GLY A 21 12.52 -24.77 42.07
C GLY A 21 12.83 -26.12 41.41
N THR A 22 13.92 -26.74 41.85
CA THR A 22 14.26 -28.15 41.58
C THR A 22 13.68 -29.00 42.68
N GLU A 23 12.85 -29.98 42.38
CA GLU A 23 12.64 -31.10 43.29
C GLU A 23 12.86 -32.42 42.59
N LYS A 24 13.70 -33.21 43.25
CA LYS A 24 14.20 -34.54 42.92
C LYS A 24 13.55 -35.50 43.88
N ALA A 25 13.07 -36.64 43.42
CA ALA A 25 13.19 -37.98 44.01
C ALA A 25 12.25 -38.97 43.31
N SER A 26 12.84 -39.93 42.77
CA SER A 26 12.97 -41.36 43.14
C SER A 26 12.01 -42.32 42.45
N GLU A 27 12.67 -43.22 41.66
CA GLU A 27 12.51 -44.68 41.45
C GLU A 27 11.16 -45.28 41.02
N ASP A 28 11.09 -45.70 39.84
CA ASP A 28 11.09 -46.85 38.95
C ASP A 28 10.33 -48.13 39.46
N PRO A 29 9.82 -49.10 38.63
CA PRO A 29 9.83 -49.20 37.15
C PRO A 29 8.51 -49.72 36.53
N ALA A 30 8.37 -49.61 35.25
CA ALA A 30 7.87 -50.57 34.27
C ALA A 30 7.04 -49.96 33.12
N ALA A 31 7.66 -49.98 31.96
CA ALA A 31 7.13 -50.26 30.62
C ALA A 31 5.78 -49.67 30.21
N ALA A 32 5.84 -48.61 29.35
CA ALA A 32 5.04 -48.52 28.11
C ALA A 32 5.65 -47.46 27.21
N VAL A 33 6.12 -47.86 26.03
CA VAL A 33 6.59 -47.01 24.95
C VAL A 33 5.41 -46.25 24.41
N THR A 34 5.33 -44.95 24.71
CA THR A 34 4.43 -44.05 23.97
C THR A 34 5.30 -42.92 23.47
N ALA A 35 5.42 -42.81 22.13
CA ALA A 35 6.13 -41.78 21.44
C ALA A 35 5.57 -40.40 21.82
N PRO A 36 6.41 -39.37 21.98
CA PRO A 36 5.91 -38.00 22.14
C PRO A 36 5.26 -37.59 20.84
N ALA A 37 3.96 -37.31 20.90
CA ALA A 37 3.25 -36.58 19.89
C ALA A 37 3.93 -35.20 19.72
N ALA A 38 4.55 -34.99 18.58
CA ALA A 38 4.97 -33.66 18.18
C ALA A 38 3.74 -32.75 18.25
N ALA A 39 3.77 -31.77 19.14
CA ALA A 39 2.81 -30.69 19.12
C ALA A 39 3.05 -29.96 17.80
N SER A 40 2.21 -30.26 16.81
CA SER A 40 2.06 -29.40 15.66
C SER A 40 1.56 -28.07 16.19
N GLU A 41 2.42 -27.06 16.17
CA GLU A 41 1.96 -25.67 16.24
C GLU A 41 1.03 -25.46 15.06
N GLN A 42 -0.26 -25.57 15.35
CA GLN A 42 -1.29 -25.12 14.44
C GLN A 42 -1.14 -23.59 14.33
N ALA A 43 -0.48 -23.14 13.27
CA ALA A 43 -0.53 -21.75 12.86
C ALA A 43 -2.02 -21.37 12.79
N SER A 44 -2.39 -20.33 13.49
CA SER A 44 -3.76 -19.81 13.53
C SER A 44 -4.23 -19.57 12.09
N PRO A 45 -5.41 -20.04 11.69
CA PRO A 45 -5.92 -19.92 10.32
C PRO A 45 -6.06 -18.47 9.82
N ALA A 46 -6.03 -17.49 10.70
CA ALA A 46 -6.09 -16.06 10.36
C ALA A 46 -4.84 -15.56 9.60
N THR A 47 -3.66 -16.13 9.84
CA THR A 47 -2.42 -15.66 9.20
C THR A 47 -2.20 -16.24 7.81
N ALA A 48 -2.76 -17.40 7.51
CA ALA A 48 -2.65 -18.05 6.20
C ALA A 48 -3.64 -17.49 5.15
N GLY A 49 -4.76 -16.88 5.58
CA GLY A 49 -5.77 -16.30 4.70
C GLY A 49 -5.40 -14.92 4.13
N ALA A 50 -4.61 -14.15 4.87
CA ALA A 50 -4.31 -12.76 4.50
C ALA A 50 -3.61 -12.60 3.14
N PRO A 51 -2.54 -13.36 2.84
CA PRO A 51 -1.90 -13.26 1.52
C PRO A 51 -2.79 -13.77 0.38
N ALA A 52 -3.60 -14.79 0.62
CA ALA A 52 -4.49 -15.36 -0.39
C ALA A 52 -5.62 -14.39 -0.77
N GLU A 53 -6.22 -13.70 0.20
CA GLU A 53 -7.25 -12.70 -0.02
C GLU A 53 -6.71 -11.50 -0.81
N LEU A 54 -5.57 -10.95 -0.40
CA LEU A 54 -4.90 -9.87 -1.11
C LEU A 54 -4.60 -10.27 -2.56
N ASN A 55 -4.01 -11.46 -2.77
CA ASN A 55 -3.65 -11.93 -4.10
C ASN A 55 -4.88 -12.07 -4.99
N SER A 56 -5.94 -12.72 -4.49
CA SER A 56 -7.17 -12.91 -5.25
C SER A 56 -7.82 -11.60 -5.69
N ARG A 57 -7.86 -10.59 -4.81
CA ARG A 57 -8.44 -9.28 -5.12
C ARG A 57 -7.57 -8.48 -6.07
N ALA A 58 -6.25 -8.45 -5.85
CA ALA A 58 -5.31 -7.74 -6.69
C ALA A 58 -5.30 -8.32 -8.13
N GLU A 59 -5.23 -9.65 -8.27
CA GLU A 59 -5.26 -10.35 -9.55
C GLU A 59 -6.58 -10.09 -10.29
N ALA A 60 -7.72 -10.13 -9.60
CA ALA A 60 -9.03 -9.84 -10.18
C ALA A 60 -9.14 -8.38 -10.69
N MET A 61 -8.38 -7.46 -10.11
CA MET A 61 -8.26 -6.08 -10.56
C MET A 61 -7.23 -5.90 -11.69
N GLY A 62 -6.29 -6.82 -11.87
CA GLY A 62 -5.19 -6.71 -12.82
C GLY A 62 -3.95 -6.04 -12.26
N THR A 63 -3.82 -5.98 -10.93
CA THR A 63 -2.65 -5.42 -10.23
C THR A 63 -1.78 -6.55 -9.70
N ALA A 64 -0.47 -6.39 -9.78
CA ALA A 64 0.45 -7.33 -9.13
C ALA A 64 0.30 -7.23 -7.60
N PRO A 65 0.05 -8.33 -6.90
CA PRO A 65 -0.21 -8.29 -5.45
C PRO A 65 0.90 -7.61 -4.64
N GLU A 66 2.15 -7.76 -5.03
CA GLU A 66 3.31 -7.14 -4.37
C GLU A 66 3.36 -5.61 -4.52
N LEU A 67 2.61 -5.05 -5.48
CA LEU A 67 2.54 -3.61 -5.72
C LEU A 67 1.36 -2.94 -5.00
N VAL A 68 0.51 -3.69 -4.32
CA VAL A 68 -0.58 -3.11 -3.52
C VAL A 68 -0.02 -2.55 -2.20
N TYR A 69 -0.24 -1.27 -1.99
CA TYR A 69 0.13 -0.53 -0.78
C TYR A 69 -1.02 0.35 -0.31
N VAL A 70 -1.10 0.53 0.99
CA VAL A 70 -2.02 1.47 1.64
C VAL A 70 -1.23 2.42 2.52
N THR A 71 -1.85 3.54 2.89
CA THR A 71 -1.26 4.49 3.83
C THR A 71 -2.33 5.02 4.78
N THR A 72 -1.91 5.45 5.96
CA THR A 72 -2.79 6.10 6.93
C THR A 72 -2.29 7.50 7.22
N VAL A 73 -3.16 8.48 7.04
CA VAL A 73 -2.86 9.89 7.32
C VAL A 73 -4.02 10.48 8.11
N PRO A 74 -3.79 11.09 9.28
CA PRO A 74 -4.84 11.72 10.05
C PRO A 74 -5.63 12.73 9.24
N GLY A 75 -6.96 12.62 9.26
CA GLY A 75 -7.86 13.52 8.54
C GLY A 75 -8.04 13.21 7.04
N PHE A 76 -7.41 12.17 6.52
CA PHE A 76 -7.60 11.70 5.15
C PHE A 76 -8.26 10.32 5.14
N THR A 77 -9.15 10.10 4.19
CA THR A 77 -9.83 8.82 3.96
C THR A 77 -9.61 8.36 2.52
N LEU A 78 -9.58 7.05 2.31
CA LEU A 78 -9.49 6.47 0.97
C LEU A 78 -10.72 6.87 0.13
N ALA A 79 -10.47 7.37 -1.07
CA ALA A 79 -11.50 7.54 -2.08
C ALA A 79 -11.62 6.21 -2.85
N GLU A 80 -12.52 5.32 -2.46
CA GLU A 80 -12.62 3.94 -2.97
C GLU A 80 -12.65 3.86 -4.49
N GLN A 81 -13.35 4.80 -5.16
CA GLN A 81 -13.43 4.87 -6.63
C GLN A 81 -12.11 5.24 -7.32
N SER A 82 -11.08 5.65 -6.56
CA SER A 82 -9.76 5.97 -7.08
C SER A 82 -8.81 4.78 -7.14
N VAL A 83 -9.22 3.67 -6.52
CA VAL A 83 -8.42 2.45 -6.51
C VAL A 83 -8.42 1.82 -7.89
N GLY A 84 -7.24 1.57 -8.43
CA GLY A 84 -7.11 1.06 -9.79
C GLY A 84 -5.71 0.62 -10.16
N VAL A 85 -5.58 0.17 -11.40
CA VAL A 85 -4.31 -0.23 -11.99
C VAL A 85 -3.56 1.01 -12.48
N LEU A 86 -2.26 1.07 -12.22
CA LEU A 86 -1.34 2.07 -12.74
C LEU A 86 -0.35 1.41 -13.70
N GLY A 87 -0.33 1.90 -14.95
CA GLY A 87 0.49 1.27 -15.99
C GLY A 87 0.03 -0.16 -16.32
N ASP A 88 0.95 -1.11 -16.40
CA ASP A 88 0.66 -2.48 -16.79
C ASP A 88 0.07 -3.32 -15.64
N ASP A 89 0.69 -3.26 -14.45
CA ASP A 89 0.35 -4.08 -13.28
C ASP A 89 0.51 -3.35 -11.94
N GLY A 90 0.78 -2.03 -11.99
CA GLY A 90 0.96 -1.20 -10.82
C GLY A 90 -0.35 -0.91 -10.09
N PHE A 91 -0.25 -0.19 -8.99
CA PHE A 91 -1.37 0.15 -8.12
C PHE A 91 -1.53 1.65 -7.96
N SER A 92 -2.75 2.13 -7.88
CA SER A 92 -3.06 3.53 -7.56
C SER A 92 -4.22 3.65 -6.60
N ALA A 93 -4.15 4.65 -5.73
CA ALA A 93 -5.21 5.06 -4.81
C ALA A 93 -5.09 6.55 -4.52
N ALA A 94 -6.19 7.18 -4.10
CA ALA A 94 -6.18 8.55 -3.62
C ALA A 94 -6.87 8.65 -2.26
N TYR A 95 -6.36 9.54 -1.43
CA TYR A 95 -6.89 9.84 -0.10
C TYR A 95 -7.31 11.31 -0.07
N THR A 96 -8.47 11.60 0.48
CA THR A 96 -9.02 12.97 0.55
C THR A 96 -9.42 13.33 1.97
N ASP A 97 -9.25 14.62 2.30
CA ASP A 97 -9.73 15.20 3.57
C ASP A 97 -11.18 15.70 3.51
N GLY A 98 -11.84 15.54 2.35
CA GLY A 98 -13.20 16.01 2.12
C GLY A 98 -13.32 17.53 1.86
N SER A 99 -12.24 18.31 2.02
CA SER A 99 -12.21 19.75 1.75
C SER A 99 -11.57 20.12 0.40
N GLY A 100 -11.01 19.13 -0.28
CA GLY A 100 -10.36 19.28 -1.59
C GLY A 100 -8.87 18.95 -1.58
N ALA A 101 -8.25 18.73 -0.43
CA ALA A 101 -6.89 18.22 -0.39
C ALA A 101 -6.88 16.72 -0.75
N VAL A 102 -5.96 16.36 -1.63
CA VAL A 102 -5.82 14.98 -2.12
C VAL A 102 -4.36 14.55 -2.06
N ILE A 103 -4.12 13.39 -1.46
CA ILE A 103 -2.86 12.66 -1.52
C ILE A 103 -3.05 11.49 -2.47
N ARG A 104 -2.24 11.41 -3.52
CA ARG A 104 -2.25 10.30 -4.48
C ARG A 104 -1.12 9.34 -4.17
N LEU A 105 -1.44 8.06 -4.07
CA LEU A 105 -0.51 6.96 -3.96
C LEU A 105 -0.45 6.25 -5.31
N GLY A 106 0.76 6.05 -5.82
CA GLY A 106 1.02 5.22 -6.99
C GLY A 106 2.16 4.26 -6.68
N VAL A 107 2.11 3.05 -7.21
CA VAL A 107 3.18 2.05 -7.09
C VAL A 107 3.45 1.46 -8.46
N GLU A 108 4.70 1.53 -8.91
CA GLU A 108 5.13 1.04 -10.20
C GLU A 108 6.44 0.27 -10.09
N ARG A 109 6.63 -0.71 -10.97
CA ARG A 109 7.93 -1.39 -11.09
C ARG A 109 9.02 -0.42 -11.53
N GLY A 110 10.22 -0.65 -11.03
CA GLY A 110 11.39 0.14 -11.39
C GLY A 110 12.19 0.62 -10.21
N SER A 111 12.98 1.65 -10.45
CA SER A 111 13.85 2.26 -9.46
C SER A 111 13.90 3.78 -9.63
N ILE A 112 14.35 4.47 -8.60
CA ILE A 112 14.63 5.91 -8.67
C ILE A 112 16.09 6.17 -8.34
N THR A 113 16.76 6.90 -9.23
CA THR A 113 18.13 7.38 -9.08
C THR A 113 18.13 8.91 -9.02
N GLU A 114 19.27 9.52 -8.76
CA GLU A 114 19.40 10.97 -8.80
C GLU A 114 19.09 11.55 -10.19
N GLU A 115 19.47 10.85 -11.25
CA GLU A 115 19.22 11.25 -12.62
C GLU A 115 17.73 11.14 -12.97
N SER A 116 17.11 9.97 -12.74
CA SER A 116 15.69 9.74 -13.00
C SER A 116 14.78 10.60 -12.11
N CYS A 117 15.24 10.96 -10.92
CA CYS A 117 14.54 11.89 -10.04
C CYS A 117 14.27 13.23 -10.69
N ARG A 118 15.25 13.78 -11.43
CA ARG A 118 15.14 15.11 -12.06
C ARG A 118 14.42 15.08 -13.41
N SER A 119 14.46 13.95 -14.11
CA SER A 119 13.91 13.83 -15.45
C SER A 119 12.42 13.47 -15.48
N ARG A 120 11.92 12.80 -14.43
CA ARG A 120 10.51 12.41 -14.33
C ARG A 120 9.65 13.60 -13.83
N PRO A 121 8.48 13.87 -14.41
CA PRO A 121 7.52 14.84 -13.88
C PRO A 121 7.13 14.49 -12.42
N VAL A 122 6.70 15.49 -11.65
CA VAL A 122 6.20 15.31 -10.28
C VAL A 122 4.69 15.14 -10.34
N GLY A 123 4.17 14.10 -9.68
CA GLY A 123 2.74 13.80 -9.69
C GLY A 123 2.22 13.51 -11.08
N TYR A 124 0.98 13.91 -11.31
CA TYR A 124 0.27 13.70 -12.58
C TYR A 124 0.23 14.95 -13.46
N THR A 125 0.96 16.01 -13.09
CA THR A 125 0.93 17.25 -13.86
C THR A 125 1.85 17.17 -15.07
N SER A 126 1.29 17.46 -16.24
CA SER A 126 2.04 17.70 -17.49
C SER A 126 2.75 19.07 -17.48
N GLY A 127 2.76 19.75 -16.35
CA GLY A 127 3.33 21.09 -16.21
C GLY A 127 4.84 21.07 -16.38
N GLY A 128 5.33 21.63 -17.49
CA GLY A 128 6.74 21.80 -17.80
C GLY A 128 7.44 22.74 -16.83
N GLY A 129 7.81 22.24 -15.67
CA GLY A 129 8.62 22.95 -14.68
C GLY A 129 9.90 22.16 -14.39
N ARG A 130 10.89 22.85 -13.79
CA ARG A 130 12.09 22.17 -13.30
C ARG A 130 11.72 21.34 -12.08
N THR A 131 11.96 20.03 -12.13
CA THR A 131 11.86 19.16 -10.97
C THR A 131 13.06 19.39 -10.05
N THR A 132 12.82 19.63 -8.78
CA THR A 132 13.85 19.62 -7.72
C THR A 132 13.83 18.27 -7.03
N CYS A 133 14.98 17.84 -6.55
CA CYS A 133 15.17 16.55 -5.87
C CYS A 133 16.02 16.74 -4.62
N GLU A 134 15.54 16.24 -3.51
CA GLU A 134 16.20 16.28 -2.21
C GLU A 134 16.15 14.89 -1.57
N ARG A 135 17.27 14.44 -0.97
CA ARG A 135 17.25 13.21 -0.16
C ARG A 135 16.65 13.49 1.22
N ASP A 136 15.69 12.68 1.61
CA ASP A 136 15.03 12.75 2.91
C ASP A 136 14.91 11.34 3.51
N ALA A 137 15.77 11.01 4.47
CA ALA A 137 15.77 9.75 5.23
C ALA A 137 15.65 8.48 4.34
N GLY A 138 16.45 8.40 3.27
CA GLY A 138 16.46 7.24 2.37
C GLY A 138 15.43 7.31 1.23
N THR A 139 14.53 8.28 1.26
CA THR A 139 13.58 8.58 0.19
C THR A 139 14.01 9.78 -0.65
N TRP A 140 13.27 10.08 -1.71
CA TRP A 140 13.42 11.30 -2.48
C TRP A 140 12.21 12.21 -2.26
N TYR A 141 12.45 13.44 -1.81
CA TYR A 141 11.45 14.50 -1.86
C TYR A 141 11.64 15.29 -3.14
N ARG A 142 10.56 15.48 -3.90
CA ARG A 142 10.56 16.11 -5.21
C ARG A 142 9.52 17.21 -5.27
N THR A 143 9.81 18.28 -6.00
CA THR A 143 8.82 19.36 -6.26
C THR A 143 8.88 19.79 -7.72
N GLY A 144 7.74 20.11 -8.28
CA GLY A 144 7.63 20.63 -9.64
C GLY A 144 6.17 20.86 -10.02
N GLY A 145 5.90 21.87 -10.85
CA GLY A 145 4.55 22.11 -11.41
C GLY A 145 3.45 22.41 -10.38
N GLY A 146 3.78 22.91 -9.18
CA GLY A 146 2.81 23.15 -8.10
C GLY A 146 2.46 21.92 -7.28
N GLU A 147 3.12 20.77 -7.56
CA GLU A 147 3.01 19.56 -6.78
C GLU A 147 4.32 19.23 -6.05
N HIS A 148 4.21 18.43 -5.02
CA HIS A 148 5.33 17.79 -4.35
C HIS A 148 5.06 16.29 -4.19
N GLU A 149 6.14 15.54 -4.02
CA GLU A 149 6.08 14.08 -4.02
C GLU A 149 7.17 13.47 -3.16
N TYR A 150 6.84 12.41 -2.47
CA TYR A 150 7.80 11.46 -1.92
C TYR A 150 7.88 10.23 -2.83
N ALA A 151 9.09 9.93 -3.30
CA ALA A 151 9.38 8.69 -3.99
C ALA A 151 10.14 7.77 -3.04
N VAL A 152 9.52 6.67 -2.67
CA VAL A 152 10.02 5.69 -1.70
C VAL A 152 10.50 4.45 -2.45
N PRO A 153 11.83 4.25 -2.61
CA PRO A 153 12.34 3.06 -3.27
C PRO A 153 12.12 1.81 -2.43
N LYS A 154 11.74 0.75 -3.09
CA LYS A 154 11.63 -0.62 -2.57
C LYS A 154 12.35 -1.57 -3.52
N ASP A 155 12.43 -2.85 -3.17
CA ASP A 155 13.01 -3.86 -4.04
C ASP A 155 12.17 -4.03 -5.32
N GLY A 156 12.72 -3.57 -6.45
CA GLY A 156 12.11 -3.69 -7.77
C GLY A 156 10.93 -2.77 -8.07
N HIS A 157 10.55 -1.87 -7.16
CA HIS A 157 9.46 -0.92 -7.39
C HIS A 157 9.64 0.39 -6.60
N VAL A 158 8.84 1.39 -6.92
CA VAL A 158 8.84 2.70 -6.25
C VAL A 158 7.41 3.06 -5.88
N LEU A 159 7.23 3.51 -4.63
CA LEU A 159 6.00 4.16 -4.21
C LEU A 159 6.12 5.65 -4.45
N TRP A 160 5.08 6.24 -5.04
CA TRP A 160 4.95 7.65 -5.32
C TRP A 160 3.78 8.21 -4.52
N LEU A 161 4.04 9.13 -3.61
CA LEU A 161 2.99 9.83 -2.86
C LEU A 161 3.07 11.30 -3.23
N SER A 162 2.07 11.82 -3.94
CA SER A 162 2.04 13.18 -4.44
C SER A 162 0.83 13.96 -3.98
N ALA A 163 0.97 15.28 -3.91
CA ALA A 163 -0.09 16.21 -3.55
C ALA A 163 0.22 17.63 -4.04
N GLY A 164 -0.78 18.48 -4.10
CA GLY A 164 -0.59 19.91 -4.35
C GLY A 164 0.13 20.60 -3.18
N THR A 165 1.14 21.42 -3.47
CA THR A 165 1.93 22.13 -2.44
C THR A 165 1.09 23.08 -1.61
N ASP A 166 0.02 23.62 -2.18
CA ASP A 166 -0.87 24.57 -1.50
C ASP A 166 -1.95 23.90 -0.65
N SER A 167 -2.22 22.61 -0.88
CA SER A 167 -3.29 21.87 -0.21
C SER A 167 -2.81 20.90 0.85
N VAL A 168 -1.62 20.31 0.68
CA VAL A 168 -1.04 19.35 1.62
C VAL A 168 0.34 19.81 2.06
N PRO A 169 0.59 20.06 3.33
CA PRO A 169 1.93 20.39 3.83
C PRO A 169 2.92 19.23 3.66
N ARG A 170 4.22 19.54 3.41
CA ARG A 170 5.29 18.53 3.30
C ARG A 170 5.30 17.53 4.47
N ALA A 171 5.04 18.00 5.69
CA ALA A 171 5.05 17.15 6.88
C ALA A 171 3.97 16.06 6.80
N VAL A 172 2.77 16.41 6.33
CA VAL A 172 1.66 15.48 6.15
C VAL A 172 1.95 14.46 5.04
N LEU A 173 2.50 14.93 3.90
CA LEU A 173 2.90 14.03 2.82
C LEU A 173 4.03 13.09 3.24
N ARG A 174 4.96 13.56 4.09
CA ARG A 174 6.01 12.71 4.66
C ARG A 174 5.44 11.63 5.58
N GLU A 175 4.46 12.00 6.41
CA GLU A 175 3.75 11.03 7.25
C GLU A 175 3.07 9.95 6.42
N ALA A 176 2.40 10.33 5.33
CA ALA A 176 1.83 9.40 4.37
C ALA A 176 2.89 8.44 3.79
N ALA A 177 4.06 8.96 3.43
CA ALA A 177 5.13 8.15 2.87
C ALA A 177 5.76 7.18 3.88
N VAL A 178 5.83 7.57 5.15
CA VAL A 178 6.36 6.74 6.24
C VAL A 178 5.36 5.67 6.66
N SER A 179 4.07 5.98 6.68
CA SER A 179 3.01 5.04 7.05
C SER A 179 2.63 4.08 5.92
N ALA A 180 3.12 4.28 4.69
CA ALA A 180 2.81 3.42 3.57
C ALA A 180 3.36 2.00 3.76
N HIS A 181 2.47 1.01 3.71
CA HIS A 181 2.77 -0.39 3.98
C HIS A 181 1.94 -1.35 3.10
N ARG A 182 2.30 -2.62 3.11
CA ARG A 182 1.51 -3.68 2.50
C ARG A 182 0.25 -3.93 3.33
N PRO A 183 -0.95 -3.96 2.72
CA PRO A 183 -2.16 -4.15 3.49
C PRO A 183 -2.23 -5.55 4.11
N ASP A 184 -2.80 -5.63 5.28
CA ASP A 184 -3.27 -6.89 5.85
C ASP A 184 -4.59 -7.36 5.19
N ALA A 185 -5.19 -8.46 5.67
CA ALA A 185 -6.41 -8.98 5.07
C ALA A 185 -7.63 -8.05 5.21
N ALA A 186 -7.74 -7.37 6.34
CA ALA A 186 -8.85 -6.45 6.58
C ALA A 186 -8.69 -5.20 5.72
N GLU A 187 -7.51 -4.60 5.72
CA GLU A 187 -7.19 -3.45 4.87
C GLU A 187 -7.31 -3.78 3.37
N ALA A 188 -6.90 -4.98 2.95
CA ALA A 188 -7.09 -5.44 1.57
C ALA A 188 -8.57 -5.58 1.20
N ALA A 189 -9.41 -6.06 2.13
CA ALA A 189 -10.84 -6.19 1.92
C ALA A 189 -11.56 -4.82 1.85
N GLU A 190 -11.07 -3.83 2.58
CA GLU A 190 -11.58 -2.46 2.56
C GLU A 190 -11.09 -1.68 1.34
N THR A 191 -9.84 -1.93 0.91
CA THR A 191 -9.20 -1.16 -0.16
C THR A 191 -9.56 -1.71 -1.55
N LEU A 192 -9.47 -3.03 -1.73
CA LEU A 192 -9.61 -3.64 -3.05
C LEU A 192 -11.04 -4.11 -3.30
N PRO A 193 -11.55 -3.96 -4.53
CA PRO A 193 -12.86 -4.48 -4.88
C PRO A 193 -12.92 -6.00 -4.67
N SER A 194 -14.10 -6.48 -4.34
CA SER A 194 -14.32 -7.94 -4.29
C SER A 194 -14.06 -8.56 -5.65
N PRO A 195 -13.46 -9.77 -5.73
CA PRO A 195 -13.34 -10.50 -6.97
C PRO A 195 -14.73 -10.66 -7.58
N ARG A 196 -14.88 -10.35 -8.86
CA ARG A 196 -16.13 -10.64 -9.54
C ARG A 196 -16.27 -12.16 -9.65
N PRO A 197 -17.43 -12.73 -9.31
CA PRO A 197 -17.66 -14.12 -9.65
C PRO A 197 -17.48 -14.28 -11.17
N ASP A 198 -16.88 -15.39 -11.59
CA ASP A 198 -16.75 -15.75 -13.00
C ASP A 198 -18.15 -15.72 -13.64
N THR A 199 -18.53 -14.57 -14.16
CA THR A 199 -19.72 -14.46 -14.98
C THR A 199 -19.35 -14.98 -16.34
N THR A 200 -19.90 -16.13 -16.71
CA THR A 200 -19.91 -16.56 -18.12
C THR A 200 -20.29 -15.34 -18.96
N PRO A 201 -19.51 -15.00 -20.00
CA PRO A 201 -19.84 -13.85 -20.84
C PRO A 201 -21.31 -13.98 -21.26
N VAL A 202 -22.10 -12.96 -20.97
CA VAL A 202 -23.49 -12.93 -21.43
C VAL A 202 -23.42 -12.93 -22.94
N GLU A 203 -23.87 -14.04 -23.55
CA GLU A 203 -24.01 -14.11 -24.98
C GLU A 203 -24.97 -12.98 -25.38
N ARG A 204 -24.49 -12.00 -26.12
CA ARG A 204 -25.32 -10.90 -26.62
C ARG A 204 -26.26 -11.48 -27.71
N GLY A 205 -27.37 -12.01 -27.25
CA GLY A 205 -28.43 -12.53 -28.12
C GLY A 205 -29.37 -11.47 -28.71
N ASP A 206 -29.08 -10.20 -28.48
CA ASP A 206 -29.93 -9.08 -28.85
C ASP A 206 -29.50 -8.38 -30.16
N LEU A 207 -28.39 -8.80 -30.75
CA LEU A 207 -28.00 -8.31 -32.07
C LEU A 207 -28.63 -9.18 -33.15
N PRO A 208 -29.28 -8.56 -34.16
CA PRO A 208 -29.81 -9.32 -35.29
C PRO A 208 -28.69 -10.09 -36.00
N ALA A 209 -28.99 -11.27 -36.49
CA ALA A 209 -28.04 -12.17 -37.16
C ALA A 209 -27.31 -11.53 -38.37
N PHE A 210 -27.79 -10.41 -38.82
CA PHE A 210 -27.26 -9.65 -39.94
C PHE A 210 -27.32 -8.16 -39.61
N GLY A 211 -26.15 -7.48 -39.64
CA GLY A 211 -25.98 -6.06 -39.37
C GLY A 211 -25.33 -5.81 -38.03
N ASP A 212 -24.51 -4.75 -37.96
CA ASP A 212 -23.78 -4.31 -36.75
C ASP A 212 -24.67 -3.45 -35.82
N GLY A 213 -25.96 -3.28 -36.12
CA GLY A 213 -26.89 -2.45 -35.37
C GLY A 213 -26.59 -0.93 -35.53
N ALA A 214 -25.64 -0.55 -36.34
CA ALA A 214 -25.38 0.84 -36.65
C ALA A 214 -26.50 1.37 -37.56
N PRO A 215 -26.92 2.65 -37.34
CA PRO A 215 -27.82 3.30 -38.29
C PRO A 215 -27.18 3.36 -39.69
N ASP A 216 -27.94 3.00 -40.71
CA ASP A 216 -27.52 3.13 -42.10
C ASP A 216 -27.39 4.64 -42.41
N ASN A 217 -26.17 5.13 -42.43
CA ASN A 217 -25.83 6.51 -42.75
C ASN A 217 -25.53 6.72 -44.24
N SER A 218 -25.84 5.72 -45.10
CA SER A 218 -25.74 5.91 -46.55
C SER A 218 -26.80 6.92 -47.01
N VAL A 219 -26.33 8.14 -47.24
CA VAL A 219 -27.14 9.14 -47.96
C VAL A 219 -27.17 8.75 -49.42
N ASP A 220 -28.35 8.42 -49.93
CA ASP A 220 -28.59 8.27 -51.38
C ASP A 220 -28.13 9.59 -52.09
N VAL A 221 -27.19 9.45 -52.98
CA VAL A 221 -26.83 10.50 -53.92
C VAL A 221 -27.95 10.68 -54.97
N GLY A 222 -29.05 11.11 -54.45
CA GLY A 222 -30.25 11.29 -55.28
C GLY A 222 -30.91 12.63 -55.01
N GLY A 223 -30.61 13.60 -55.85
CA GLY A 223 -31.34 14.84 -55.88
C GLY A 223 -30.99 15.59 -57.12
#